data_82b68980bbf591ebeb50ee3e30b98dc2
#
_entry.id   82b68980bbf591ebeb50ee3e30b98dc2
#
_cell.length_a   1.000
_cell.length_b   1.000
_cell.length_c   1.000
_cell.angle_alpha   90.00
_cell.angle_beta   90.00
_cell.angle_gamma   90.00
#
_symmetry.space_group_name_H-M   'P 1'
#
loop_
_entity.id
_entity.type
_entity.pdbx_description
1 polymer ?
#
loop_
_entity_poly.entity_id
_entity_poly.type
_entity_poly.pdbx_seq_one_letter_code
_entity_poly.pdbx_strand_id
1 'polypeptide(L)'
;MKKLTLAMLLALIGATAMAQNFEGSTIEERIAFSTGDNEDSIKTAKGYITMFQQTNANKDYQDMYENYKWIKTYAPFAQNGIYTQGPFMFYNLINAEQDTVKRRRYFDEMMELFELRQKNLDALNSFAKTKSTLGDVLSVKAEYYNWTAPVVLGQNFDLRGSYKNFKEAIDMVNEQGGREITGSFLQTFFLVSDAIYKATKGGTREQYLQDYLDSKDACEKMLQLAKEAQAEGDTVRAQKLVATYDAPLAAIEQLFAASGAADSAQLIAIYTKKFDGYKNDINKLNSSLVLMQQNDCDESDIYYQYAEAAYALQPSYTSAIGLAQKAQKDGESAKMLEYYNKALELATSDARRGIICLNICNGLTKSKQYTGAMTYAEKAIAYSPDLTGKAYLKMANINTLLGQYNEAIAYCSKASAADITVSGSADRLKANIQKAQANQAANAAAMKAYNDFKARQKAEEDFWSGGGKK
;
A
#
# COMPACT_ATOMS: atom_id res chain seq x y z
N MET A 1 -61.92 -14.43 -0.59
CA MET A 1 -61.22 -15.71 -0.59
C MET A 1 -60.03 -15.77 -1.57
N LYS A 2 -60.11 -15.23 -2.80
CA LYS A 2 -58.92 -15.25 -3.74
C LYS A 2 -57.68 -14.47 -3.30
N LYS A 3 -57.80 -13.45 -2.43
CA LYS A 3 -56.65 -12.68 -1.92
C LYS A 3 -55.91 -13.34 -0.76
N LEU A 4 -56.56 -14.24 -0.01
CA LEU A 4 -55.91 -14.95 1.10
C LEU A 4 -55.06 -16.13 0.62
N THR A 5 -55.45 -16.77 -0.48
CA THR A 5 -54.68 -17.86 -1.10
C THR A 5 -53.38 -17.37 -1.76
N LEU A 6 -53.36 -16.18 -2.28
CA LEU A 6 -52.15 -15.59 -2.86
C LEU A 6 -51.12 -15.19 -1.78
N ALA A 7 -51.56 -14.70 -0.62
CA ALA A 7 -50.66 -14.36 0.50
C ALA A 7 -49.99 -15.60 1.15
N MET A 8 -50.72 -16.76 1.20
CA MET A 8 -50.14 -18.00 1.69
C MET A 8 -49.13 -18.66 0.72
N LEU A 9 -49.30 -18.48 -0.59
CA LEU A 9 -48.33 -18.92 -1.60
C LEU A 9 -47.00 -18.11 -1.49
N LEU A 10 -47.09 -16.80 -1.26
CA LEU A 10 -45.91 -15.94 -1.07
C LEU A 10 -45.11 -16.25 0.19
N ALA A 11 -45.75 -16.72 1.28
CA ALA A 11 -45.06 -17.12 2.50
C ALA A 11 -44.33 -18.48 2.36
N LEU A 12 -44.78 -19.37 1.47
CA LEU A 12 -44.12 -20.64 1.17
C LEU A 12 -42.91 -20.49 0.25
N ILE A 13 -42.93 -19.52 -0.66
CA ILE A 13 -41.83 -19.28 -1.62
C ILE A 13 -40.54 -18.82 -0.88
N GLY A 14 -40.67 -18.10 0.23
CA GLY A 14 -39.52 -17.64 1.01
C GLY A 14 -38.76 -18.75 1.76
N ALA A 15 -39.40 -19.87 2.08
CA ALA A 15 -38.79 -20.93 2.88
C ALA A 15 -38.16 -22.07 2.05
N THR A 16 -38.59 -22.24 0.78
CA THR A 16 -38.15 -23.34 -0.10
C THR A 16 -37.10 -22.94 -1.12
N ALA A 17 -36.86 -21.67 -1.31
CA ALA A 17 -35.92 -21.16 -2.36
C ALA A 17 -34.45 -21.59 -2.17
N MET A 18 -34.05 -21.99 -0.95
CA MET A 18 -32.66 -22.42 -0.66
C MET A 18 -32.28 -23.77 -1.30
N ALA A 19 -33.24 -24.54 -1.82
CA ALA A 19 -32.98 -25.81 -2.48
C ALA A 19 -33.39 -25.79 -3.98
N GLN A 20 -33.83 -24.62 -4.50
CA GLN A 20 -34.36 -24.56 -5.86
C GLN A 20 -33.24 -24.48 -6.89
N ASN A 21 -33.26 -25.45 -7.82
CA ASN A 21 -32.37 -25.48 -8.97
C ASN A 21 -33.19 -25.21 -10.26
N PHE A 22 -32.79 -24.19 -11.02
CA PHE A 22 -33.39 -23.80 -12.29
C PHE A 22 -32.50 -24.13 -13.49
N GLU A 23 -31.52 -25.01 -13.36
CA GLU A 23 -30.61 -25.39 -14.42
C GLU A 23 -31.40 -25.92 -15.66
N GLY A 24 -31.10 -25.35 -16.81
CA GLY A 24 -31.79 -25.69 -18.08
C GLY A 24 -33.21 -25.15 -18.22
N SER A 25 -33.77 -24.46 -17.19
CA SER A 25 -35.11 -23.92 -17.26
C SER A 25 -35.22 -22.72 -18.20
N THR A 26 -36.35 -22.59 -18.87
CA THR A 26 -36.72 -21.40 -19.64
C THR A 26 -37.14 -20.24 -18.73
N ILE A 27 -37.23 -19.04 -19.28
CA ILE A 27 -37.74 -17.87 -18.53
C ILE A 27 -39.21 -18.07 -18.16
N GLU A 28 -39.99 -18.72 -19.02
CA GLU A 28 -41.40 -19.06 -18.81
C GLU A 28 -41.58 -19.98 -17.61
N GLU A 29 -40.80 -21.02 -17.53
CA GLU A 29 -40.83 -21.98 -16.40
C GLU A 29 -40.48 -21.29 -15.07
N ARG A 30 -39.48 -20.39 -15.07
CA ARG A 30 -39.13 -19.62 -13.85
C ARG A 30 -40.21 -18.61 -13.46
N ILE A 31 -40.90 -18.02 -14.44
CA ILE A 31 -42.07 -17.17 -14.19
C ILE A 31 -43.21 -17.99 -13.63
N ALA A 32 -43.55 -19.14 -14.27
CA ALA A 32 -44.61 -20.05 -13.85
C ALA A 32 -44.40 -20.56 -12.43
N PHE A 33 -43.14 -20.81 -12.02
CA PHE A 33 -42.79 -21.18 -10.65
C PHE A 33 -43.33 -20.17 -9.61
N SER A 34 -43.27 -18.88 -9.92
CA SER A 34 -43.66 -17.81 -9.00
C SER A 34 -45.14 -17.39 -9.18
N THR A 35 -45.68 -17.45 -10.39
CA THR A 35 -47.01 -16.91 -10.74
C THR A 35 -48.06 -18.00 -10.98
N GLY A 36 -47.65 -19.25 -11.01
CA GLY A 36 -48.46 -20.37 -11.51
C GLY A 36 -48.38 -20.47 -13.04
N ASP A 37 -48.72 -21.62 -13.57
CA ASP A 37 -48.68 -21.93 -15.02
C ASP A 37 -49.94 -21.39 -15.70
N ASN A 38 -49.95 -20.01 -15.84
CA ASN A 38 -51.03 -19.27 -16.49
C ASN A 38 -50.44 -18.38 -17.59
N GLU A 39 -50.87 -18.56 -18.83
CA GLU A 39 -50.37 -17.86 -20.02
C GLU A 39 -50.44 -16.33 -19.89
N ASP A 40 -51.52 -15.78 -19.35
CA ASP A 40 -51.69 -14.35 -19.14
C ASP A 40 -50.69 -13.80 -18.08
N SER A 41 -50.44 -14.59 -17.00
CA SER A 41 -49.47 -14.22 -15.97
C SER A 41 -48.07 -14.22 -16.53
N ILE A 42 -47.70 -15.23 -17.33
CA ILE A 42 -46.39 -15.35 -17.99
C ILE A 42 -46.20 -14.18 -18.99
N LYS A 43 -47.21 -13.88 -19.81
CA LYS A 43 -47.19 -12.74 -20.75
C LYS A 43 -47.03 -11.40 -20.04
N THR A 44 -47.74 -11.21 -18.96
CA THR A 44 -47.66 -9.99 -18.13
C THR A 44 -46.24 -9.84 -17.54
N ALA A 45 -45.69 -10.91 -16.94
CA ALA A 45 -44.33 -10.90 -16.39
C ALA A 45 -43.24 -10.58 -17.44
N LYS A 46 -43.34 -11.18 -18.64
CA LYS A 46 -42.49 -10.85 -19.77
C LYS A 46 -42.55 -9.38 -20.16
N GLY A 47 -43.75 -8.79 -20.12
CA GLY A 47 -43.96 -7.35 -20.36
C GLY A 47 -43.13 -6.50 -19.37
N TYR A 48 -43.28 -6.73 -18.07
CA TYR A 48 -42.52 -6.02 -17.04
C TYR A 48 -41.01 -6.22 -17.14
N ILE A 49 -40.54 -7.44 -17.44
CA ILE A 49 -39.13 -7.75 -17.66
C ILE A 49 -38.58 -6.94 -18.85
N THR A 50 -39.33 -6.91 -19.97
CA THR A 50 -38.94 -6.15 -21.16
C THR A 50 -38.87 -4.65 -20.87
N MET A 51 -39.87 -4.11 -20.18
CA MET A 51 -39.90 -2.69 -19.77
C MET A 51 -38.76 -2.37 -18.82
N PHE A 52 -38.46 -3.21 -17.84
CA PHE A 52 -37.31 -3.02 -16.95
C PHE A 52 -35.97 -2.92 -17.72
N GLN A 53 -35.78 -3.75 -18.72
CA GLN A 53 -34.57 -3.70 -19.57
C GLN A 53 -34.52 -2.45 -20.44
N GLN A 54 -35.65 -2.04 -21.03
CA GLN A 54 -35.73 -0.84 -21.84
C GLN A 54 -35.54 0.45 -21.03
N THR A 55 -36.15 0.54 -19.85
CA THR A 55 -35.99 1.72 -18.96
C THR A 55 -34.56 1.81 -18.40
N ASN A 56 -33.90 0.67 -18.14
CA ASN A 56 -32.48 0.65 -17.79
C ASN A 56 -31.60 1.17 -18.96
N ALA A 57 -31.87 0.75 -20.19
CA ALA A 57 -31.15 1.22 -21.37
C ALA A 57 -31.33 2.73 -21.61
N ASN A 58 -32.53 3.24 -21.33
CA ASN A 58 -32.88 4.66 -21.46
C ASN A 58 -32.49 5.50 -20.24
N LYS A 59 -31.97 4.87 -19.17
CA LYS A 59 -31.64 5.52 -17.87
C LYS A 59 -32.85 6.19 -17.20
N ASP A 60 -34.05 5.65 -17.46
CA ASP A 60 -35.26 6.06 -16.77
C ASP A 60 -35.46 5.26 -15.49
N TYR A 61 -34.78 5.70 -14.45
CA TYR A 61 -34.69 4.94 -13.19
C TYR A 61 -36.00 4.92 -12.40
N GLN A 62 -36.91 5.93 -12.60
CA GLN A 62 -38.19 5.93 -11.93
C GLN A 62 -39.13 4.87 -12.53
N ASP A 63 -39.23 4.79 -13.85
CA ASP A 63 -40.02 3.75 -14.51
C ASP A 63 -39.37 2.37 -14.32
N MET A 64 -38.05 2.32 -14.31
CA MET A 64 -37.32 1.09 -13.99
C MET A 64 -37.68 0.55 -12.57
N TYR A 65 -37.82 1.44 -11.59
CA TYR A 65 -38.24 1.10 -10.21
C TYR A 65 -39.66 0.56 -10.14
N GLU A 66 -40.59 1.13 -10.90
CA GLU A 66 -41.99 0.62 -10.96
C GLU A 66 -42.01 -0.80 -11.52
N ASN A 67 -41.27 -1.07 -12.58
CA ASN A 67 -41.11 -2.42 -13.15
C ASN A 67 -40.40 -3.40 -12.19
N TYR A 68 -39.36 -2.94 -11.51
CA TYR A 68 -38.64 -3.68 -10.50
C TYR A 68 -39.54 -4.17 -9.37
N LYS A 69 -40.39 -3.31 -8.81
CA LYS A 69 -41.33 -3.67 -7.73
C LYS A 69 -42.24 -4.82 -8.13
N TRP A 70 -42.76 -4.77 -9.35
CA TRP A 70 -43.61 -5.84 -9.86
C TRP A 70 -42.83 -7.16 -10.00
N ILE A 71 -41.64 -7.13 -10.65
CA ILE A 71 -40.82 -8.32 -10.90
C ILE A 71 -40.35 -8.94 -9.56
N LYS A 72 -39.87 -8.12 -8.63
CA LYS A 72 -39.45 -8.58 -7.29
C LYS A 72 -40.58 -9.33 -6.58
N THR A 73 -41.78 -8.84 -6.70
CA THR A 73 -42.93 -9.39 -5.98
C THR A 73 -43.47 -10.66 -6.64
N TYR A 74 -43.60 -10.66 -7.96
CA TYR A 74 -44.34 -11.73 -8.66
C TYR A 74 -43.48 -12.67 -9.53
N ALA A 75 -42.27 -12.28 -9.89
CA ALA A 75 -41.43 -13.08 -10.75
C ALA A 75 -39.92 -12.97 -10.36
N PRO A 76 -39.53 -13.15 -9.08
CA PRO A 76 -38.18 -12.87 -8.60
C PRO A 76 -37.10 -13.73 -9.25
N PHE A 77 -37.43 -14.92 -9.77
CA PHE A 77 -36.50 -15.82 -10.44
C PHE A 77 -36.56 -15.77 -11.96
N ALA A 78 -37.38 -14.89 -12.53
CA ALA A 78 -37.52 -14.80 -13.99
C ALA A 78 -36.21 -14.43 -14.67
N GLN A 79 -35.48 -13.53 -14.07
CA GLN A 79 -34.15 -13.10 -14.57
C GLN A 79 -33.26 -12.58 -13.42
N ASN A 80 -31.93 -12.63 -13.64
CA ASN A 80 -30.94 -12.12 -12.69
C ASN A 80 -30.81 -10.58 -12.74
N GLY A 81 -31.38 -9.93 -13.74
CA GLY A 81 -31.21 -8.49 -14.00
C GLY A 81 -31.60 -7.58 -12.86
N ILE A 82 -32.70 -7.87 -12.15
CA ILE A 82 -33.11 -7.04 -11.00
C ILE A 82 -32.08 -7.01 -9.88
N TYR A 83 -31.32 -8.10 -9.69
CA TYR A 83 -30.29 -8.23 -8.65
C TYR A 83 -28.95 -7.64 -9.05
N THR A 84 -28.66 -7.55 -10.36
CA THR A 84 -27.38 -7.04 -10.88
C THR A 84 -27.45 -5.56 -11.26
N GLN A 85 -28.59 -5.12 -11.78
CA GLN A 85 -28.82 -3.75 -12.26
C GLN A 85 -29.60 -2.88 -11.25
N GLY A 86 -30.40 -3.53 -10.36
CA GLY A 86 -31.18 -2.86 -9.32
C GLY A 86 -30.36 -1.95 -8.40
N PRO A 87 -29.18 -2.36 -7.90
CA PRO A 87 -28.36 -1.48 -7.07
C PRO A 87 -27.99 -0.17 -7.76
N PHE A 88 -27.68 -0.19 -9.06
CA PHE A 88 -27.38 1.01 -9.85
C PHE A 88 -28.61 1.90 -10.03
N MET A 89 -29.78 1.29 -10.26
CA MET A 89 -31.06 2.03 -10.28
C MET A 89 -31.29 2.77 -8.96
N PHE A 90 -31.18 2.06 -7.83
CA PHE A 90 -31.35 2.67 -6.51
C PHE A 90 -30.34 3.78 -6.21
N TYR A 91 -29.07 3.58 -6.59
CA TYR A 91 -28.05 4.61 -6.46
C TYR A 91 -28.46 5.93 -7.15
N ASN A 92 -28.96 5.83 -8.38
CA ASN A 92 -29.39 7.01 -9.12
C ASN A 92 -30.67 7.64 -8.52
N LEU A 93 -31.63 6.82 -8.08
CA LEU A 93 -32.83 7.31 -7.40
C LEU A 93 -32.51 8.03 -6.08
N ILE A 94 -31.61 7.45 -5.26
CA ILE A 94 -31.17 8.05 -4.00
C ILE A 94 -30.50 9.40 -4.22
N ASN A 95 -29.65 9.52 -5.24
CA ASN A 95 -28.95 10.77 -5.52
C ASN A 95 -29.84 11.85 -6.15
N ALA A 96 -30.87 11.46 -6.90
CA ALA A 96 -31.79 12.39 -7.53
C ALA A 96 -32.94 12.85 -6.59
N GLU A 97 -33.34 12.04 -5.58
CA GLU A 97 -34.46 12.28 -4.70
C GLU A 97 -34.14 13.35 -3.65
N GLN A 98 -35.04 14.34 -3.50
CA GLN A 98 -34.91 15.39 -2.49
C GLN A 98 -35.70 15.08 -1.21
N ASP A 99 -36.77 14.29 -1.30
CA ASP A 99 -37.55 13.84 -0.16
C ASP A 99 -36.75 12.81 0.66
N THR A 100 -36.39 13.16 1.89
CA THR A 100 -35.60 12.34 2.78
C THR A 100 -36.25 11.01 3.14
N VAL A 101 -37.58 10.94 3.22
CA VAL A 101 -38.32 9.71 3.52
C VAL A 101 -38.30 8.76 2.33
N LYS A 102 -38.49 9.28 1.11
CA LYS A 102 -38.39 8.47 -0.10
C LYS A 102 -36.94 8.00 -0.33
N ARG A 103 -35.96 8.90 -0.12
CA ARG A 103 -34.53 8.57 -0.22
C ARG A 103 -34.17 7.45 0.74
N ARG A 104 -34.66 7.51 1.98
CA ARG A 104 -34.46 6.45 2.97
C ARG A 104 -35.10 5.14 2.53
N ARG A 105 -36.31 5.17 2.00
CA ARG A 105 -36.97 3.97 1.50
C ARG A 105 -36.20 3.31 0.36
N TYR A 106 -35.69 4.09 -0.62
CA TYR A 106 -34.87 3.54 -1.69
C TYR A 106 -33.60 2.86 -1.18
N PHE A 107 -32.98 3.45 -0.16
CA PHE A 107 -31.81 2.85 0.49
C PHE A 107 -32.15 1.53 1.19
N ASP A 108 -33.20 1.51 1.97
CA ASP A 108 -33.64 0.29 2.70
C ASP A 108 -34.01 -0.83 1.70
N GLU A 109 -34.71 -0.52 0.63
CA GLU A 109 -35.05 -1.49 -0.42
C GLU A 109 -33.81 -1.98 -1.20
N MET A 110 -32.82 -1.14 -1.39
CA MET A 110 -31.54 -1.54 -1.98
C MET A 110 -30.79 -2.54 -1.08
N MET A 111 -30.76 -2.28 0.21
CA MET A 111 -30.14 -3.21 1.18
C MET A 111 -30.89 -4.55 1.23
N GLU A 112 -32.22 -4.52 1.26
CA GLU A 112 -33.07 -5.71 1.15
C GLU A 112 -32.79 -6.51 -0.12
N LEU A 113 -32.56 -5.82 -1.25
CA LEU A 113 -32.24 -6.49 -2.52
C LEU A 113 -30.92 -7.27 -2.44
N PHE A 114 -29.89 -6.73 -1.78
CA PHE A 114 -28.66 -7.45 -1.55
C PHE A 114 -28.86 -8.69 -0.64
N GLU A 115 -29.68 -8.58 0.40
CA GLU A 115 -30.02 -9.73 1.27
C GLU A 115 -30.77 -10.82 0.51
N LEU A 116 -31.72 -10.43 -0.32
CA LEU A 116 -32.46 -11.36 -1.20
C LEU A 116 -31.52 -12.03 -2.20
N ARG A 117 -30.57 -11.28 -2.78
CA ARG A 117 -29.58 -11.84 -3.71
C ARG A 117 -28.68 -12.87 -3.01
N GLN A 118 -28.20 -12.57 -1.81
CA GLN A 118 -27.38 -13.50 -1.00
C GLN A 118 -28.17 -14.77 -0.69
N LYS A 119 -29.40 -14.61 -0.17
CA LYS A 119 -30.28 -15.74 0.18
C LYS A 119 -30.58 -16.67 -1.00
N ASN A 120 -30.72 -16.11 -2.19
CA ASN A 120 -31.15 -16.82 -3.40
C ASN A 120 -29.97 -17.12 -4.35
N LEU A 121 -28.72 -16.97 -3.91
CA LEU A 121 -27.55 -16.96 -4.79
C LEU A 121 -27.43 -18.26 -5.60
N ASP A 122 -27.62 -19.42 -4.99
CA ASP A 122 -27.54 -20.71 -5.66
C ASP A 122 -28.63 -20.88 -6.71
N ALA A 123 -29.86 -20.49 -6.37
CA ALA A 123 -30.97 -20.52 -7.32
C ALA A 123 -30.75 -19.58 -8.51
N LEU A 124 -30.24 -18.38 -8.27
CA LEU A 124 -29.91 -17.42 -9.33
C LEU A 124 -28.74 -17.89 -10.20
N ASN A 125 -27.72 -18.52 -9.61
CA ASN A 125 -26.58 -19.07 -10.29
C ASN A 125 -26.93 -20.30 -11.16
N SER A 126 -27.97 -21.04 -10.80
CA SER A 126 -28.35 -22.25 -11.52
C SER A 126 -28.77 -21.97 -12.98
N PHE A 127 -29.27 -20.77 -13.30
CA PHE A 127 -29.64 -20.35 -14.65
C PHE A 127 -28.84 -19.16 -15.20
N ALA A 128 -27.93 -18.58 -14.39
CA ALA A 128 -27.12 -17.45 -14.81
C ALA A 128 -26.05 -17.88 -15.83
N LYS A 129 -25.83 -17.09 -16.90
CA LYS A 129 -24.73 -17.30 -17.84
C LYS A 129 -23.36 -17.16 -17.18
N THR A 130 -23.24 -16.20 -16.26
CA THR A 130 -22.04 -15.99 -15.43
C THR A 130 -22.45 -16.13 -13.99
N LYS A 131 -21.86 -17.10 -13.31
CA LYS A 131 -22.11 -17.35 -11.89
C LYS A 131 -21.43 -16.28 -11.04
N SER A 132 -22.09 -15.87 -9.96
CA SER A 132 -21.52 -14.96 -8.96
C SER A 132 -21.14 -15.76 -7.71
N THR A 133 -20.05 -15.39 -7.08
CA THR A 133 -19.72 -15.86 -5.72
C THR A 133 -20.40 -14.98 -4.66
N LEU A 134 -20.41 -15.42 -3.42
CA LEU A 134 -20.87 -14.58 -2.32
C LEU A 134 -19.97 -13.32 -2.18
N GLY A 135 -18.66 -13.49 -2.40
CA GLY A 135 -17.72 -12.38 -2.42
C GLY A 135 -18.07 -11.29 -3.46
N ASP A 136 -18.56 -11.70 -4.66
CA ASP A 136 -19.04 -10.75 -5.67
C ASP A 136 -20.21 -9.91 -5.16
N VAL A 137 -21.17 -10.55 -4.50
CA VAL A 137 -22.37 -9.87 -3.99
C VAL A 137 -22.01 -8.92 -2.86
N LEU A 138 -21.16 -9.36 -1.93
CA LEU A 138 -20.73 -8.57 -0.78
C LEU A 138 -19.85 -7.38 -1.21
N SER A 139 -18.98 -7.54 -2.21
CA SER A 139 -18.17 -6.45 -2.75
C SER A 139 -19.05 -5.33 -3.31
N VAL A 140 -20.05 -5.68 -4.12
CA VAL A 140 -20.99 -4.71 -4.66
C VAL A 140 -21.81 -4.06 -3.54
N LYS A 141 -22.28 -4.81 -2.56
CA LYS A 141 -23.01 -4.29 -1.38
C LYS A 141 -22.16 -3.26 -0.61
N ALA A 142 -20.88 -3.58 -0.35
CA ALA A 142 -19.98 -2.68 0.39
C ALA A 142 -19.79 -1.34 -0.33
N GLU A 143 -19.56 -1.36 -1.65
CA GLU A 143 -19.43 -0.16 -2.47
C GLU A 143 -20.69 0.69 -2.43
N TYR A 144 -21.87 0.10 -2.74
CA TYR A 144 -23.13 0.85 -2.78
C TYR A 144 -23.55 1.36 -1.39
N TYR A 145 -23.34 0.59 -0.34
CA TYR A 145 -23.55 1.04 1.03
C TYR A 145 -22.70 2.29 1.32
N ASN A 146 -21.42 2.23 1.05
CA ASN A 146 -20.49 3.33 1.34
C ASN A 146 -20.81 4.59 0.51
N TRP A 147 -21.30 4.45 -0.72
CA TRP A 147 -21.66 5.60 -1.57
C TRP A 147 -22.99 6.25 -1.18
N THR A 148 -23.94 5.49 -0.65
CA THR A 148 -25.30 5.97 -0.42
C THR A 148 -25.63 6.22 1.05
N ALA A 149 -25.11 5.44 1.97
CA ALA A 149 -25.41 5.57 3.39
C ALA A 149 -25.04 6.96 3.96
N PRO A 150 -23.89 7.59 3.62
CA PRO A 150 -23.59 8.94 4.10
C PRO A 150 -24.64 9.98 3.66
N VAL A 151 -25.14 9.85 2.42
CA VAL A 151 -26.16 10.77 1.85
C VAL A 151 -27.52 10.58 2.50
N VAL A 152 -27.85 9.33 2.85
CA VAL A 152 -29.17 8.97 3.41
C VAL A 152 -29.21 9.13 4.92
N LEU A 153 -28.17 8.69 5.62
CA LEU A 153 -28.12 8.61 7.08
C LEU A 153 -27.49 9.86 7.72
N GLY A 154 -26.74 10.65 6.96
CA GLY A 154 -26.07 11.84 7.45
C GLY A 154 -25.24 11.56 8.71
N GLN A 155 -25.54 12.24 9.81
CA GLN A 155 -24.84 12.05 11.09
C GLN A 155 -25.03 10.67 11.73
N ASN A 156 -26.05 9.92 11.29
CA ASN A 156 -26.29 8.54 11.73
C ASN A 156 -25.60 7.49 10.86
N PHE A 157 -24.70 7.91 9.97
CA PHE A 157 -23.92 6.97 9.16
C PHE A 157 -23.05 6.08 10.05
N ASP A 158 -23.25 4.77 9.92
CA ASP A 158 -22.46 3.78 10.65
C ASP A 158 -21.15 3.45 9.92
N LEU A 159 -20.10 4.19 10.29
CA LEU A 159 -18.76 4.01 9.74
C LEU A 159 -18.19 2.61 10.03
N ARG A 160 -18.52 2.01 11.20
CA ARG A 160 -18.09 0.65 11.55
C ARG A 160 -18.84 -0.39 10.73
N GLY A 161 -20.12 -0.16 10.45
CA GLY A 161 -20.90 -0.99 9.53
C GLY A 161 -20.34 -0.95 8.12
N SER A 162 -19.92 0.21 7.63
CA SER A 162 -19.22 0.31 6.34
C SER A 162 -17.92 -0.49 6.35
N TYR A 163 -17.09 -0.33 7.35
CA TYR A 163 -15.85 -1.11 7.53
C TYR A 163 -16.12 -2.63 7.50
N LYS A 164 -17.11 -3.08 8.26
CA LYS A 164 -17.50 -4.50 8.32
C LYS A 164 -17.89 -5.03 6.94
N ASN A 165 -18.70 -4.29 6.18
CA ASN A 165 -19.12 -4.70 4.84
C ASN A 165 -17.91 -4.88 3.90
N PHE A 166 -16.93 -3.97 3.93
CA PHE A 166 -15.71 -4.09 3.13
C PHE A 166 -14.88 -5.30 3.56
N LYS A 167 -14.69 -5.49 4.86
CA LYS A 167 -13.88 -6.58 5.40
C LYS A 167 -14.48 -7.94 5.07
N GLU A 168 -15.79 -8.12 5.27
CA GLU A 168 -16.52 -9.34 4.90
C GLU A 168 -16.38 -9.65 3.39
N ALA A 169 -16.44 -8.63 2.55
CA ALA A 169 -16.28 -8.80 1.11
C ALA A 169 -14.86 -9.26 0.74
N ILE A 170 -13.83 -8.64 1.31
CA ILE A 170 -12.43 -9.02 1.09
C ILE A 170 -12.17 -10.45 1.56
N ASP A 171 -12.60 -10.79 2.77
CA ASP A 171 -12.40 -12.10 3.35
C ASP A 171 -13.10 -13.18 2.51
N MET A 172 -14.34 -12.93 2.06
CA MET A 172 -15.09 -13.87 1.24
C MET A 172 -14.50 -14.07 -0.16
N VAL A 173 -14.00 -13.00 -0.79
CA VAL A 173 -13.30 -13.12 -2.08
C VAL A 173 -12.00 -13.92 -1.93
N ASN A 174 -11.28 -13.71 -0.83
CA ASN A 174 -10.06 -14.47 -0.56
C ASN A 174 -10.32 -15.96 -0.29
N GLU A 175 -11.45 -16.30 0.33
CA GLU A 175 -11.83 -17.68 0.66
C GLU A 175 -12.42 -18.44 -0.55
N GLN A 176 -13.31 -17.81 -1.29
CA GLN A 176 -14.11 -18.49 -2.33
C GLN A 176 -13.74 -18.11 -3.75
N GLY A 177 -12.85 -17.13 -3.94
CA GLY A 177 -12.63 -16.50 -5.22
C GLY A 177 -13.79 -15.58 -5.62
N GLY A 178 -13.79 -15.12 -6.86
CA GLY A 178 -14.82 -14.24 -7.40
C GLY A 178 -14.22 -13.08 -8.18
N ARG A 179 -14.92 -11.94 -8.19
CA ARG A 179 -14.43 -10.74 -8.88
C ARG A 179 -13.13 -10.26 -8.22
N GLU A 180 -12.27 -9.75 -9.06
CA GLU A 180 -11.04 -9.11 -8.62
C GLU A 180 -11.37 -7.91 -7.70
N ILE A 181 -10.77 -7.85 -6.52
CA ILE A 181 -10.82 -6.70 -5.63
C ILE A 181 -9.94 -5.61 -6.25
N THR A 182 -10.55 -4.55 -6.76
CA THR A 182 -9.83 -3.46 -7.46
C THR A 182 -9.06 -2.57 -6.49
N GLY A 183 -8.04 -1.87 -7.01
CA GLY A 183 -7.30 -0.88 -6.23
C GLY A 183 -8.20 0.22 -5.64
N SER A 184 -9.21 0.67 -6.39
CA SER A 184 -10.19 1.66 -5.88
C SER A 184 -11.04 1.12 -4.73
N PHE A 185 -11.38 -0.17 -4.75
CA PHE A 185 -12.07 -0.83 -3.63
C PHE A 185 -11.19 -0.83 -2.38
N LEU A 186 -9.92 -1.24 -2.52
CA LEU A 186 -8.95 -1.25 -1.43
C LEU A 186 -8.68 0.16 -0.89
N GLN A 187 -8.55 1.15 -1.76
CA GLN A 187 -8.41 2.55 -1.36
C GLN A 187 -9.62 3.03 -0.55
N THR A 188 -10.85 2.71 -0.98
CA THR A 188 -12.07 3.09 -0.28
C THR A 188 -12.16 2.39 1.08
N PHE A 189 -11.85 1.09 1.13
CA PHE A 189 -11.76 0.35 2.38
C PHE A 189 -10.76 1.02 3.34
N PHE A 190 -9.57 1.37 2.86
CA PHE A 190 -8.55 1.99 3.70
C PHE A 190 -8.94 3.41 4.15
N LEU A 191 -9.66 4.17 3.32
CA LEU A 191 -10.24 5.47 3.73
C LEU A 191 -11.24 5.31 4.89
N VAL A 192 -12.06 4.25 4.88
CA VAL A 192 -12.98 3.95 5.98
C VAL A 192 -12.21 3.55 7.24
N SER A 193 -11.16 2.75 7.11
CA SER A 193 -10.26 2.39 8.22
C SER A 193 -9.56 3.61 8.82
N ASP A 194 -9.06 4.53 7.98
CA ASP A 194 -8.44 5.79 8.40
C ASP A 194 -9.42 6.69 9.16
N ALA A 195 -10.66 6.79 8.68
CA ALA A 195 -11.70 7.55 9.37
C ALA A 195 -12.01 6.98 10.77
N ILE A 196 -12.03 5.65 10.92
CA ILE A 196 -12.19 5.00 12.23
C ILE A 196 -10.98 5.26 13.14
N TYR A 197 -9.78 5.13 12.60
CA TYR A 197 -8.55 5.40 13.33
C TYR A 197 -8.53 6.83 13.90
N LYS A 198 -8.88 7.82 13.08
CA LYS A 198 -9.00 9.23 13.48
C LYS A 198 -10.11 9.46 14.51
N ALA A 199 -11.29 8.86 14.29
CA ALA A 199 -12.43 8.98 15.20
C ALA A 199 -12.15 8.36 16.58
N THR A 200 -11.34 7.30 16.65
CA THR A 200 -10.93 6.64 17.90
C THR A 200 -9.67 7.23 18.51
N LYS A 201 -9.12 8.32 17.95
CA LYS A 201 -7.87 8.96 18.40
C LYS A 201 -6.72 7.95 18.54
N GLY A 202 -6.60 7.05 17.57
CA GLY A 202 -5.57 6.02 17.55
C GLY A 202 -5.89 4.73 18.32
N GLY A 203 -7.09 4.60 18.91
CA GLY A 203 -7.49 3.41 19.67
C GLY A 203 -7.57 2.11 18.84
N THR A 204 -7.63 2.22 17.50
CA THR A 204 -7.65 1.08 16.56
C THR A 204 -6.34 0.95 15.76
N ARG A 205 -5.23 1.44 16.29
CA ARG A 205 -3.96 1.52 15.57
C ARG A 205 -3.49 0.17 15.00
N GLU A 206 -3.54 -0.91 15.79
CA GLU A 206 -3.10 -2.23 15.32
C GLU A 206 -3.93 -2.71 14.12
N GLN A 207 -5.26 -2.51 14.17
CA GLN A 207 -6.13 -2.84 13.06
C GLN A 207 -5.85 -1.97 11.83
N TYR A 208 -5.66 -0.68 12.03
CA TYR A 208 -5.33 0.26 10.97
C TYR A 208 -4.00 -0.07 10.25
N LEU A 209 -2.98 -0.47 11.01
CA LEU A 209 -1.72 -0.97 10.46
C LEU A 209 -1.92 -2.24 9.64
N GLN A 210 -2.75 -3.18 10.13
CA GLN A 210 -3.04 -4.41 9.40
C GLN A 210 -3.81 -4.11 8.10
N ASP A 211 -4.81 -3.24 8.15
CA ASP A 211 -5.58 -2.84 6.97
C ASP A 211 -4.70 -2.16 5.91
N TYR A 212 -3.71 -1.36 6.36
CA TYR A 212 -2.69 -0.78 5.47
C TYR A 212 -1.88 -1.87 4.78
N LEU A 213 -1.32 -2.81 5.54
CA LEU A 213 -0.49 -3.89 5.00
C LEU A 213 -1.27 -4.77 4.03
N ASP A 214 -2.47 -5.20 4.42
CA ASP A 214 -3.32 -6.06 3.59
C ASP A 214 -3.69 -5.37 2.27
N SER A 215 -4.04 -4.09 2.31
CA SER A 215 -4.38 -3.30 1.13
C SER A 215 -3.18 -3.06 0.22
N LYS A 216 -2.03 -2.74 0.81
CA LYS A 216 -0.76 -2.55 0.10
C LYS A 216 -0.34 -3.84 -0.61
N ASP A 217 -0.27 -4.95 0.13
CA ASP A 217 0.15 -6.25 -0.40
C ASP A 217 -0.74 -6.71 -1.56
N ALA A 218 -2.06 -6.51 -1.44
CA ALA A 218 -2.99 -6.83 -2.51
C ALA A 218 -2.71 -6.00 -3.79
N CYS A 219 -2.48 -4.68 -3.66
CA CYS A 219 -2.13 -3.83 -4.80
C CYS A 219 -0.76 -4.21 -5.40
N GLU A 220 0.26 -4.42 -4.57
CA GLU A 220 1.61 -4.78 -5.03
C GLU A 220 1.65 -6.12 -5.76
N LYS A 221 0.88 -7.11 -5.30
CA LYS A 221 0.71 -8.39 -5.98
C LYS A 221 0.18 -8.22 -7.41
N MET A 222 -0.81 -7.35 -7.59
CA MET A 222 -1.39 -7.10 -8.91
C MET A 222 -0.44 -6.30 -9.81
N LEU A 223 0.34 -5.38 -9.26
CA LEU A 223 1.39 -4.67 -9.99
C LEU A 223 2.57 -5.59 -10.36
N GLN A 224 2.85 -6.61 -9.55
CA GLN A 224 3.81 -7.64 -9.92
C GLN A 224 3.32 -8.49 -11.10
N LEU A 225 2.04 -8.88 -11.12
CA LEU A 225 1.42 -9.54 -12.29
C LEU A 225 1.43 -8.65 -13.55
N ALA A 226 1.36 -7.32 -13.40
CA ALA A 226 1.52 -6.40 -14.52
C ALA A 226 2.93 -6.48 -15.13
N LYS A 227 3.97 -6.58 -14.29
CA LYS A 227 5.36 -6.75 -14.77
C LYS A 227 5.57 -8.08 -15.48
N GLU A 228 4.97 -9.16 -14.97
CA GLU A 228 5.01 -10.48 -15.58
C GLU A 228 4.31 -10.47 -16.94
N ALA A 229 3.09 -9.92 -17.02
CA ALA A 229 2.37 -9.75 -18.29
C ALA A 229 3.17 -8.92 -19.30
N GLN A 230 3.83 -7.84 -18.85
CA GLN A 230 4.71 -7.03 -19.71
C GLN A 230 5.89 -7.84 -20.25
N ALA A 231 6.51 -8.68 -19.41
CA ALA A 231 7.63 -9.54 -19.80
C ALA A 231 7.21 -10.64 -20.80
N GLU A 232 5.96 -11.13 -20.69
CA GLU A 232 5.34 -12.08 -21.61
C GLU A 232 4.85 -11.44 -22.93
N GLY A 233 4.89 -10.11 -23.04
CA GLY A 233 4.44 -9.36 -24.21
C GLY A 233 2.95 -9.00 -24.19
N ASP A 234 2.20 -9.33 -23.14
CA ASP A 234 0.80 -8.92 -22.96
C ASP A 234 0.72 -7.49 -22.38
N THR A 235 1.04 -6.53 -23.24
CA THR A 235 1.06 -5.11 -22.90
C THR A 235 -0.31 -4.56 -22.51
N VAL A 236 -1.40 -5.11 -23.09
CA VAL A 236 -2.77 -4.68 -22.78
C VAL A 236 -3.14 -5.03 -21.36
N ARG A 237 -2.88 -6.27 -20.94
CA ARG A 237 -3.11 -6.72 -19.56
C ARG A 237 -2.23 -5.95 -18.58
N ALA A 238 -0.95 -5.76 -18.91
CA ALA A 238 -0.02 -4.99 -18.08
C ALA A 238 -0.51 -3.56 -17.83
N GLN A 239 -0.88 -2.83 -18.88
CA GLN A 239 -1.39 -1.47 -18.78
C GLN A 239 -2.69 -1.39 -17.97
N LYS A 240 -3.62 -2.34 -18.17
CA LYS A 240 -4.85 -2.41 -17.40
C LYS A 240 -4.59 -2.57 -15.91
N LEU A 241 -3.68 -3.48 -15.54
CA LEU A 241 -3.34 -3.72 -14.12
C LEU A 241 -2.68 -2.48 -13.50
N VAL A 242 -1.74 -1.84 -14.18
CA VAL A 242 -1.13 -0.60 -13.70
C VAL A 242 -2.18 0.49 -13.51
N ALA A 243 -3.05 0.72 -14.50
CA ALA A 243 -4.12 1.71 -14.40
C ALA A 243 -5.10 1.45 -13.23
N THR A 244 -5.27 0.18 -12.86
CA THR A 244 -6.21 -0.22 -11.80
C THR A 244 -5.59 -0.08 -10.40
N TYR A 245 -4.27 -0.28 -10.23
CA TYR A 245 -3.68 -0.45 -8.89
C TYR A 245 -2.61 0.58 -8.51
N ASP A 246 -1.94 1.25 -9.45
CA ASP A 246 -0.81 2.15 -9.14
C ASP A 246 -1.26 3.40 -8.37
N ALA A 247 -2.21 4.15 -8.90
CA ALA A 247 -2.71 5.36 -8.24
C ALA A 247 -3.42 5.06 -6.89
N PRO A 248 -4.26 4.02 -6.76
CA PRO A 248 -4.81 3.62 -5.46
C PRO A 248 -3.73 3.25 -4.43
N LEU A 249 -2.69 2.50 -4.81
CA LEU A 249 -1.59 2.17 -3.91
C LEU A 249 -0.91 3.44 -3.39
N ALA A 250 -0.55 4.36 -4.28
CA ALA A 250 0.06 5.63 -3.90
C ALA A 250 -0.83 6.44 -2.94
N ALA A 251 -2.14 6.45 -3.14
CA ALA A 251 -3.09 7.12 -2.26
C ALA A 251 -3.17 6.46 -0.87
N ILE A 252 -3.17 5.12 -0.80
CA ILE A 252 -3.14 4.36 0.45
C ILE A 252 -1.85 4.67 1.24
N GLU A 253 -0.70 4.65 0.58
CA GLU A 253 0.60 4.96 1.19
C GLU A 253 0.67 6.41 1.70
N GLN A 254 0.18 7.35 0.93
CA GLN A 254 0.13 8.76 1.33
C GLN A 254 -0.77 8.97 2.55
N LEU A 255 -1.95 8.35 2.57
CA LEU A 255 -2.90 8.44 3.68
C LEU A 255 -2.30 7.84 4.96
N PHE A 256 -1.64 6.70 4.84
CA PHE A 256 -0.96 6.06 5.96
C PHE A 256 0.19 6.92 6.50
N ALA A 257 1.06 7.43 5.63
CA ALA A 257 2.18 8.29 6.03
C ALA A 257 1.71 9.56 6.76
N ALA A 258 0.58 10.13 6.34
CA ALA A 258 0.00 11.33 6.95
C ALA A 258 -0.73 11.05 8.28
N SER A 259 -1.03 9.81 8.60
CA SER A 259 -1.86 9.43 9.75
C SER A 259 -1.18 9.58 11.10
N GLY A 260 0.16 9.58 11.15
CA GLY A 260 0.93 9.49 12.39
C GLY A 260 0.79 8.13 13.11
N ALA A 261 0.24 7.11 12.44
CA ALA A 261 0.08 5.78 13.01
C ALA A 261 1.40 5.03 13.16
N ALA A 262 2.41 5.43 12.46
CA ALA A 262 3.72 4.80 12.46
C ALA A 262 4.66 5.47 13.47
N ASP A 263 4.74 4.93 14.68
CA ASP A 263 5.80 5.24 15.67
C ASP A 263 6.71 4.00 15.74
N SER A 264 8.01 4.21 15.62
CA SER A 264 8.98 3.13 15.51
C SER A 264 8.92 2.13 16.67
N ALA A 265 8.76 2.58 17.92
CA ALA A 265 8.72 1.68 19.07
C ALA A 265 7.48 0.75 19.04
N GLN A 266 6.32 1.28 18.64
CA GLN A 266 5.10 0.49 18.55
C GLN A 266 5.13 -0.47 17.34
N LEU A 267 5.70 -0.05 16.22
CA LEU A 267 5.92 -0.94 15.07
C LEU A 267 6.84 -2.11 15.42
N ILE A 268 7.96 -1.84 16.09
CA ILE A 268 8.86 -2.88 16.59
C ILE A 268 8.10 -3.87 17.48
N ALA A 269 7.27 -3.38 18.43
CA ALA A 269 6.49 -4.24 19.31
C ALA A 269 5.45 -5.10 18.54
N ILE A 270 4.76 -4.52 17.55
CA ILE A 270 3.79 -5.21 16.70
C ILE A 270 4.48 -6.31 15.88
N TYR A 271 5.58 -5.98 15.20
CA TYR A 271 6.28 -6.94 14.35
C TYR A 271 7.00 -8.03 15.15
N THR A 272 7.45 -7.73 16.38
CA THR A 272 7.97 -8.76 17.28
C THR A 272 6.90 -9.81 17.59
N LYS A 273 5.67 -9.40 17.87
CA LYS A 273 4.54 -10.33 18.11
C LYS A 273 4.11 -11.11 16.86
N LYS A 274 4.22 -10.50 15.68
CA LYS A 274 3.75 -11.08 14.41
C LYS A 274 4.78 -11.99 13.74
N PHE A 275 6.05 -11.95 14.14
CA PHE A 275 7.13 -12.63 13.44
C PHE A 275 6.87 -14.13 13.23
N ASP A 276 6.45 -14.84 14.27
CA ASP A 276 6.19 -16.29 14.17
C ASP A 276 5.09 -16.65 13.16
N GLY A 277 4.07 -15.82 13.02
CA GLY A 277 3.02 -15.98 12.02
C GLY A 277 3.41 -15.52 10.61
N TYR A 278 4.48 -14.72 10.48
CA TYR A 278 4.91 -14.12 9.20
C TYR A 278 6.14 -14.77 8.59
N LYS A 279 6.98 -15.44 9.39
CA LYS A 279 8.30 -15.95 8.99
C LYS A 279 8.32 -16.93 7.80
N ASN A 280 7.16 -17.51 7.43
CA ASN A 280 7.01 -18.41 6.30
C ASN A 280 6.22 -17.79 5.13
N ASP A 281 5.90 -16.50 5.18
CA ASP A 281 5.14 -15.77 4.15
C ASP A 281 5.99 -14.64 3.59
N ILE A 282 6.52 -14.85 2.38
CA ILE A 282 7.44 -13.89 1.74
C ILE A 282 6.81 -12.52 1.51
N ASN A 283 5.50 -12.46 1.22
CA ASN A 283 4.82 -11.20 0.97
C ASN A 283 4.71 -10.39 2.27
N LYS A 284 4.28 -11.04 3.36
CA LYS A 284 4.20 -10.39 4.68
C LYS A 284 5.56 -9.94 5.19
N LEU A 285 6.60 -10.75 4.97
CA LEU A 285 7.97 -10.38 5.35
C LEU A 285 8.45 -9.14 4.59
N ASN A 286 8.33 -9.13 3.26
CA ASN A 286 8.78 -8.01 2.44
C ASN A 286 8.01 -6.72 2.74
N SER A 287 6.67 -6.79 2.88
CA SER A 287 5.85 -5.61 3.22
C SER A 287 6.19 -5.06 4.59
N SER A 288 6.44 -5.94 5.57
CA SER A 288 6.86 -5.54 6.92
C SER A 288 8.23 -4.85 6.90
N LEU A 289 9.19 -5.36 6.12
CA LEU A 289 10.51 -4.75 5.97
C LEU A 289 10.42 -3.34 5.38
N VAL A 290 9.61 -3.16 4.34
CA VAL A 290 9.41 -1.84 3.73
C VAL A 290 8.79 -0.87 4.74
N LEU A 291 7.76 -1.29 5.48
CA LEU A 291 7.10 -0.44 6.46
C LEU A 291 8.03 -0.08 7.63
N MET A 292 8.79 -1.04 8.15
CA MET A 292 9.77 -0.79 9.19
C MET A 292 10.85 0.19 8.72
N GLN A 293 11.33 0.07 7.49
CA GLN A 293 12.31 0.98 6.91
C GLN A 293 11.75 2.41 6.72
N GLN A 294 10.50 2.54 6.27
CA GLN A 294 9.83 3.83 6.11
C GLN A 294 9.59 4.58 7.44
N ASN A 295 9.67 3.89 8.57
CA ASN A 295 9.39 4.40 9.91
C ASN A 295 10.60 4.29 10.85
N ASP A 296 11.81 4.37 10.29
CA ASP A 296 13.07 4.41 11.04
C ASP A 296 13.25 3.22 12.02
N CYS A 297 12.74 2.04 11.64
CA CYS A 297 12.89 0.80 12.41
C CYS A 297 13.98 -0.14 11.83
N ASP A 298 14.69 0.27 10.79
CA ASP A 298 15.64 -0.54 10.02
C ASP A 298 16.98 -0.81 10.74
N GLU A 299 17.17 -0.25 11.93
CA GLU A 299 18.28 -0.58 12.83
C GLU A 299 17.87 -1.54 13.99
N SER A 300 16.60 -1.97 14.01
CA SER A 300 16.08 -2.85 15.06
C SER A 300 16.41 -4.33 14.84
N ASP A 301 16.56 -5.10 15.93
CA ASP A 301 16.84 -6.52 15.84
C ASP A 301 15.71 -7.29 15.16
N ILE A 302 14.45 -6.85 15.32
CA ILE A 302 13.32 -7.49 14.65
C ILE A 302 13.35 -7.25 13.14
N TYR A 303 13.76 -6.07 12.67
CA TYR A 303 13.95 -5.80 11.26
C TYR A 303 14.96 -6.78 10.63
N TYR A 304 16.07 -7.04 11.32
CA TYR A 304 17.08 -8.00 10.86
C TYR A 304 16.56 -9.44 10.83
N GLN A 305 15.74 -9.85 11.80
CA GLN A 305 15.11 -11.18 11.80
C GLN A 305 14.16 -11.34 10.59
N TYR A 306 13.36 -10.31 10.27
CA TYR A 306 12.52 -10.29 9.07
C TYR A 306 13.35 -10.37 7.79
N ALA A 307 14.47 -9.64 7.71
CA ALA A 307 15.37 -9.66 6.56
C ALA A 307 15.99 -11.06 6.36
N GLU A 308 16.44 -11.72 7.44
CA GLU A 308 16.97 -13.08 7.43
C GLU A 308 15.93 -14.09 6.94
N ALA A 309 14.71 -14.05 7.50
CA ALA A 309 13.64 -14.96 7.11
C ALA A 309 13.22 -14.74 5.64
N ALA A 310 13.06 -13.49 5.22
CA ALA A 310 12.71 -13.16 3.84
C ALA A 310 13.80 -13.61 2.85
N TYR A 311 15.06 -13.38 3.17
CA TYR A 311 16.17 -13.76 2.31
C TYR A 311 16.33 -15.28 2.19
N ALA A 312 16.06 -16.02 3.27
CA ALA A 312 16.10 -17.48 3.28
C ALA A 312 14.99 -18.11 2.42
N LEU A 313 13.79 -17.49 2.40
CA LEU A 313 12.70 -17.96 1.55
C LEU A 313 12.91 -17.57 0.09
N GLN A 314 13.19 -16.30 -0.16
CA GLN A 314 13.40 -15.75 -1.50
C GLN A 314 14.19 -14.45 -1.40
N PRO A 315 15.45 -14.43 -1.84
CA PRO A 315 16.25 -13.21 -1.86
C PRO A 315 15.55 -12.09 -2.62
N SER A 316 15.35 -10.95 -1.96
CA SER A 316 14.78 -9.74 -2.53
C SER A 316 15.72 -8.54 -2.32
N TYR A 317 15.50 -7.46 -3.09
CA TYR A 317 16.21 -6.20 -2.90
C TYR A 317 16.18 -5.72 -1.44
N THR A 318 15.00 -5.74 -0.82
CA THR A 318 14.81 -5.24 0.55
C THR A 318 15.47 -6.13 1.59
N SER A 319 15.33 -7.46 1.47
CA SER A 319 15.95 -8.39 2.40
C SER A 319 17.47 -8.38 2.31
N ALA A 320 18.03 -8.25 1.09
CA ALA A 320 19.47 -8.13 0.90
C ALA A 320 20.04 -6.84 1.52
N ILE A 321 19.32 -5.70 1.42
CA ILE A 321 19.70 -4.45 2.10
C ILE A 321 19.68 -4.64 3.61
N GLY A 322 18.63 -5.25 4.18
CA GLY A 322 18.53 -5.49 5.62
C GLY A 322 19.71 -6.33 6.15
N LEU A 323 20.08 -7.38 5.43
CA LEU A 323 21.27 -8.19 5.80
C LEU A 323 22.58 -7.43 5.66
N ALA A 324 22.72 -6.58 4.64
CA ALA A 324 23.89 -5.71 4.49
C ALA A 324 24.01 -4.70 5.64
N GLN A 325 22.89 -4.11 6.08
CA GLN A 325 22.84 -3.21 7.23
C GLN A 325 23.21 -3.94 8.53
N LYS A 326 22.69 -5.17 8.73
CA LYS A 326 23.08 -6.02 9.86
C LYS A 326 24.57 -6.28 9.87
N ALA A 327 25.13 -6.77 8.76
CA ALA A 327 26.55 -7.05 8.63
C ALA A 327 27.40 -5.78 8.86
N GLN A 328 26.92 -4.60 8.44
CA GLN A 328 27.57 -3.33 8.72
C GLN A 328 27.55 -2.99 10.23
N LYS A 329 26.43 -3.22 10.93
CA LYS A 329 26.31 -3.05 12.38
C LYS A 329 27.25 -3.97 13.13
N ASP A 330 27.36 -5.21 12.68
CA ASP A 330 28.21 -6.25 13.27
C ASP A 330 29.71 -6.07 12.91
N GLY A 331 30.07 -5.10 12.04
CA GLY A 331 31.45 -4.84 11.60
C GLY A 331 31.97 -5.81 10.54
N GLU A 332 31.13 -6.65 9.97
CA GLU A 332 31.45 -7.70 8.99
C GLU A 332 31.49 -7.13 7.56
N SER A 333 32.53 -6.33 7.24
CA SER A 333 32.61 -5.59 5.96
C SER A 333 32.52 -6.48 4.72
N ALA A 334 33.05 -7.71 4.76
CA ALA A 334 32.98 -8.63 3.63
C ALA A 334 31.54 -9.09 3.36
N LYS A 335 30.79 -9.49 4.39
CA LYS A 335 29.38 -9.86 4.26
C LYS A 335 28.51 -8.67 3.88
N MET A 336 28.79 -7.49 4.42
CA MET A 336 28.11 -6.26 4.02
C MET A 336 28.20 -6.04 2.50
N LEU A 337 29.41 -6.16 1.94
CA LEU A 337 29.62 -6.03 0.50
C LEU A 337 28.93 -7.13 -0.31
N GLU A 338 28.98 -8.36 0.17
CA GLU A 338 28.29 -9.49 -0.47
C GLU A 338 26.79 -9.22 -0.60
N TYR A 339 26.13 -8.86 0.51
CA TYR A 339 24.69 -8.60 0.49
C TYR A 339 24.32 -7.34 -0.30
N TYR A 340 25.11 -6.27 -0.25
CA TYR A 340 24.86 -5.10 -1.11
C TYR A 340 25.07 -5.41 -2.60
N ASN A 341 26.04 -6.24 -2.95
CA ASN A 341 26.18 -6.69 -4.33
C ASN A 341 24.98 -7.52 -4.77
N LYS A 342 24.43 -8.37 -3.90
CA LYS A 342 23.20 -9.09 -4.17
C LYS A 342 22.01 -8.13 -4.35
N ALA A 343 21.92 -7.08 -3.54
CA ALA A 343 20.91 -6.04 -3.71
C ALA A 343 21.09 -5.29 -5.05
N LEU A 344 22.32 -5.03 -5.50
CA LEU A 344 22.60 -4.41 -6.81
C LEU A 344 22.11 -5.28 -7.98
N GLU A 345 22.32 -6.60 -7.91
CA GLU A 345 21.78 -7.55 -8.90
C GLU A 345 20.25 -7.54 -8.96
N LEU A 346 19.61 -7.46 -7.80
CA LEU A 346 18.15 -7.48 -7.65
C LEU A 346 17.49 -6.11 -7.88
N ALA A 347 18.29 -5.03 -8.00
CA ALA A 347 17.77 -3.69 -8.21
C ALA A 347 17.15 -3.51 -9.59
N THR A 348 15.89 -3.08 -9.63
CA THR A 348 15.09 -2.92 -10.86
C THR A 348 15.25 -1.55 -11.54
N SER A 349 15.95 -0.59 -10.90
CA SER A 349 16.18 0.75 -11.46
C SER A 349 17.56 1.28 -11.10
N ASP A 350 18.07 2.19 -11.94
CA ASP A 350 19.36 2.85 -11.69
C ASP A 350 19.31 3.75 -10.46
N ALA A 351 18.17 4.34 -10.14
CA ALA A 351 17.98 5.07 -8.88
C ALA A 351 18.23 4.17 -7.65
N ARG A 352 17.69 2.95 -7.65
CA ARG A 352 17.95 1.96 -6.57
C ARG A 352 19.42 1.57 -6.53
N ARG A 353 20.07 1.33 -7.68
CA ARG A 353 21.50 1.02 -7.75
C ARG A 353 22.35 2.16 -7.19
N GLY A 354 22.02 3.40 -7.53
CA GLY A 354 22.68 4.58 -6.99
C GLY A 354 22.57 4.66 -5.46
N ILE A 355 21.40 4.43 -4.89
CA ILE A 355 21.18 4.41 -3.43
C ILE A 355 22.03 3.32 -2.77
N ILE A 356 22.07 2.09 -3.32
CA ILE A 356 22.94 1.02 -2.79
C ILE A 356 24.40 1.46 -2.80
N CYS A 357 24.86 2.09 -3.89
CA CYS A 357 26.25 2.57 -3.97
C CYS A 357 26.56 3.60 -2.88
N LEU A 358 25.63 4.51 -2.53
CA LEU A 358 25.79 5.42 -1.40
C LEU A 358 25.84 4.68 -0.04
N ASN A 359 25.06 3.61 0.11
CA ASN A 359 25.08 2.80 1.32
C ASN A 359 26.42 2.03 1.46
N ILE A 360 26.92 1.45 0.36
CA ILE A 360 28.26 0.82 0.34
C ILE A 360 29.34 1.86 0.67
N CYS A 361 29.27 3.05 0.06
CA CYS A 361 30.19 4.15 0.35
C CYS A 361 30.19 4.47 1.86
N ASN A 362 29.03 4.55 2.48
CA ASN A 362 28.90 4.81 3.91
C ASN A 362 29.52 3.69 4.77
N GLY A 363 29.23 2.43 4.44
CA GLY A 363 29.78 1.25 5.13
C GLY A 363 31.30 1.17 5.01
N LEU A 364 31.86 1.36 3.81
CA LEU A 364 33.30 1.38 3.59
C LEU A 364 33.98 2.56 4.30
N THR A 365 33.32 3.71 4.38
CA THR A 365 33.82 4.87 5.14
C THR A 365 33.94 4.53 6.63
N LYS A 366 32.92 3.89 7.22
CA LYS A 366 32.94 3.43 8.61
C LYS A 366 34.06 2.41 8.86
N SER A 367 34.32 1.55 7.88
CA SER A 367 35.42 0.56 7.92
C SER A 367 36.79 1.13 7.52
N LYS A 368 36.90 2.45 7.33
CA LYS A 368 38.13 3.17 6.92
C LYS A 368 38.71 2.74 5.57
N GLN A 369 37.89 2.12 4.71
CA GLN A 369 38.26 1.72 3.35
C GLN A 369 37.94 2.87 2.37
N TYR A 370 38.61 4.02 2.53
CA TYR A 370 38.26 5.29 1.89
C TYR A 370 38.32 5.28 0.37
N THR A 371 39.33 4.58 -0.22
CA THR A 371 39.44 4.49 -1.69
C THR A 371 38.25 3.76 -2.29
N GLY A 372 37.83 2.63 -1.71
CA GLY A 372 36.63 1.94 -2.13
C GLY A 372 35.36 2.79 -1.95
N ALA A 373 35.28 3.51 -0.83
CA ALA A 373 34.15 4.39 -0.55
C ALA A 373 34.03 5.49 -1.63
N MET A 374 35.12 6.13 -2.05
CA MET A 374 35.11 7.13 -3.12
C MET A 374 34.61 6.55 -4.44
N THR A 375 35.12 5.38 -4.84
CA THR A 375 34.65 4.69 -6.06
C THR A 375 33.15 4.42 -6.06
N TYR A 376 32.58 4.02 -4.93
CA TYR A 376 31.15 3.78 -4.85
C TYR A 376 30.33 5.07 -4.82
N ALA A 377 30.85 6.17 -4.29
CA ALA A 377 30.21 7.49 -4.43
C ALA A 377 30.16 7.93 -5.91
N GLU A 378 31.24 7.69 -6.68
CA GLU A 378 31.26 7.96 -8.13
C GLU A 378 30.27 7.07 -8.90
N LYS A 379 30.18 5.78 -8.57
CA LYS A 379 29.20 4.86 -9.16
C LYS A 379 27.76 5.32 -8.86
N ALA A 380 27.49 5.88 -7.68
CA ALA A 380 26.19 6.39 -7.34
C ALA A 380 25.75 7.52 -8.27
N ILE A 381 26.67 8.45 -8.60
CA ILE A 381 26.44 9.54 -9.58
C ILE A 381 26.19 8.97 -10.97
N ALA A 382 26.98 7.96 -11.38
CA ALA A 382 26.86 7.34 -12.69
C ALA A 382 25.49 6.63 -12.88
N TYR A 383 25.00 5.97 -11.84
CA TYR A 383 23.68 5.33 -11.87
C TYR A 383 22.52 6.36 -11.78
N SER A 384 22.65 7.38 -10.93
CA SER A 384 21.58 8.34 -10.71
C SER A 384 22.15 9.75 -10.50
N PRO A 385 22.14 10.61 -11.52
CA PRO A 385 22.58 12.00 -11.42
C PRO A 385 21.88 12.81 -10.32
N ASP A 386 20.65 12.45 -9.95
CA ASP A 386 19.91 13.08 -8.84
C ASP A 386 20.57 12.86 -7.47
N LEU A 387 21.48 11.90 -7.36
CA LEU A 387 22.24 11.65 -6.14
C LEU A 387 23.57 12.41 -6.07
N THR A 388 23.90 13.22 -7.09
CA THR A 388 25.18 13.92 -7.20
C THR A 388 25.51 14.76 -5.95
N GLY A 389 24.56 15.54 -5.45
CA GLY A 389 24.76 16.35 -4.24
C GLY A 389 25.07 15.51 -3.01
N LYS A 390 24.30 14.43 -2.82
CA LYS A 390 24.52 13.48 -1.71
C LYS A 390 25.86 12.75 -1.82
N ALA A 391 26.26 12.35 -3.02
CA ALA A 391 27.54 11.69 -3.27
C ALA A 391 28.71 12.64 -2.99
N TYR A 392 28.66 13.88 -3.45
CA TYR A 392 29.69 14.87 -3.15
C TYR A 392 29.80 15.18 -1.65
N LEU A 393 28.68 15.17 -0.92
CA LEU A 393 28.70 15.33 0.54
C LEU A 393 29.40 14.15 1.23
N LYS A 394 29.23 12.91 0.74
CA LYS A 394 29.98 11.73 1.21
C LYS A 394 31.48 11.86 0.90
N MET A 395 31.83 12.29 -0.31
CA MET A 395 33.23 12.53 -0.72
C MET A 395 33.89 13.63 0.11
N ALA A 396 33.15 14.70 0.46
CA ALA A 396 33.63 15.72 1.38
C ALA A 396 33.94 15.14 2.77
N ASN A 397 33.07 14.31 3.31
CA ASN A 397 33.30 13.66 4.59
C ASN A 397 34.51 12.72 4.56
N ILE A 398 34.68 11.92 3.50
CA ILE A 398 35.85 11.03 3.33
C ILE A 398 37.14 11.86 3.30
N ASN A 399 37.20 12.95 2.50
CA ASN A 399 38.37 13.80 2.43
C ASN A 399 38.67 14.50 3.78
N THR A 400 37.62 14.82 4.56
CA THR A 400 37.80 15.34 5.93
C THR A 400 38.49 14.32 6.84
N LEU A 401 38.07 13.03 6.74
CA LEU A 401 38.67 11.94 7.52
C LEU A 401 40.11 11.65 7.09
N LEU A 402 40.46 11.93 5.85
CA LEU A 402 41.82 11.85 5.31
C LEU A 402 42.69 13.07 5.65
N GLY A 403 42.12 14.12 6.24
CA GLY A 403 42.83 15.39 6.50
C GLY A 403 43.03 16.25 5.25
N GLN A 404 42.39 15.90 4.14
CA GLN A 404 42.44 16.63 2.86
C GLN A 404 41.39 17.74 2.87
N TYR A 405 41.61 18.77 3.71
CA TYR A 405 40.58 19.77 4.01
C TYR A 405 40.19 20.64 2.82
N ASN A 406 41.14 20.98 1.92
CA ASN A 406 40.85 21.79 0.75
C ASN A 406 39.95 21.05 -0.25
N GLU A 407 40.22 19.81 -0.51
CA GLU A 407 39.39 18.91 -1.32
C GLU A 407 38.02 18.68 -0.71
N ALA A 408 37.95 18.53 0.61
CA ALA A 408 36.71 18.38 1.33
C ALA A 408 35.80 19.62 1.19
N ILE A 409 36.37 20.84 1.31
CA ILE A 409 35.68 22.11 1.11
C ILE A 409 35.19 22.25 -0.35
N ALA A 410 36.02 21.83 -1.32
CA ALA A 410 35.62 21.86 -2.73
C ALA A 410 34.43 20.94 -3.00
N TYR A 411 34.40 19.72 -2.39
CA TYR A 411 33.28 18.81 -2.50
C TYR A 411 32.01 19.33 -1.79
N CYS A 412 32.13 20.03 -0.65
CA CYS A 412 30.97 20.71 -0.04
C CYS A 412 30.36 21.73 -1.00
N SER A 413 31.19 22.53 -1.67
CA SER A 413 30.72 23.52 -2.63
C SER A 413 30.05 22.88 -3.86
N LYS A 414 30.61 21.77 -4.37
CA LYS A 414 29.99 20.96 -5.44
C LYS A 414 28.66 20.36 -5.01
N ALA A 415 28.56 19.89 -3.76
CA ALA A 415 27.33 19.32 -3.23
C ALA A 415 26.19 20.34 -3.20
N SER A 416 26.46 21.56 -2.67
CA SER A 416 25.48 22.66 -2.62
C SER A 416 25.06 23.12 -4.02
N ALA A 417 25.97 23.12 -4.98
CA ALA A 417 25.68 23.51 -6.36
C ALA A 417 24.84 22.45 -7.11
N ALA A 418 25.03 21.17 -6.79
CA ALA A 418 24.34 20.07 -7.46
C ALA A 418 22.93 19.78 -6.87
N ASP A 419 22.72 20.04 -5.59
CA ASP A 419 21.45 19.75 -4.91
C ASP A 419 21.22 20.73 -3.76
N ILE A 420 20.26 21.63 -3.94
CA ILE A 420 19.90 22.64 -2.95
C ILE A 420 19.42 22.01 -1.62
N THR A 421 18.88 20.80 -1.66
CA THR A 421 18.36 20.12 -0.46
C THR A 421 19.46 19.70 0.51
N VAL A 422 20.68 19.55 0.04
CA VAL A 422 21.85 19.21 0.87
C VAL A 422 22.71 20.44 1.22
N SER A 423 22.40 21.63 0.71
CA SER A 423 23.22 22.85 0.90
C SER A 423 23.46 23.16 2.38
N GLY A 424 22.42 23.14 3.21
CA GLY A 424 22.55 23.39 4.65
C GLY A 424 23.46 22.38 5.38
N SER A 425 23.50 21.12 4.94
CA SER A 425 24.41 20.11 5.47
C SER A 425 25.85 20.31 4.96
N ALA A 426 26.00 20.67 3.71
CA ALA A 426 27.30 20.99 3.11
C ALA A 426 27.94 22.23 3.76
N ASP A 427 27.17 23.28 4.02
CA ASP A 427 27.65 24.48 4.68
C ASP A 427 28.10 24.24 6.12
N ARG A 428 27.33 23.46 6.88
CA ARG A 428 27.72 23.03 8.24
C ARG A 428 29.00 22.20 8.23
N LEU A 429 29.11 21.26 7.31
CA LEU A 429 30.32 20.45 7.16
C LEU A 429 31.50 21.33 6.79
N LYS A 430 31.36 22.22 5.82
CA LYS A 430 32.38 23.20 5.39
C LYS A 430 32.89 24.04 6.57
N ALA A 431 31.99 24.61 7.37
CA ALA A 431 32.36 25.38 8.57
C ALA A 431 33.14 24.55 9.60
N ASN A 432 32.72 23.30 9.83
CA ASN A 432 33.42 22.36 10.72
C ASN A 432 34.84 22.03 10.21
N ILE A 433 34.98 21.81 8.89
CA ILE A 433 36.28 21.54 8.26
C ILE A 433 37.21 22.75 8.39
N GLN A 434 36.72 23.96 8.13
CA GLN A 434 37.50 25.19 8.28
C GLN A 434 37.99 25.39 9.72
N LYS A 435 37.14 25.10 10.71
CA LYS A 435 37.53 25.15 12.12
C LYS A 435 38.60 24.10 12.46
N ALA A 436 38.46 22.88 11.94
CA ALA A 436 39.47 21.83 12.15
C ALA A 436 40.80 22.19 11.50
N GLN A 437 40.79 22.76 10.31
CA GLN A 437 41.98 23.25 9.58
C GLN A 437 42.69 24.37 10.37
N ALA A 438 41.94 25.34 10.90
CA ALA A 438 42.49 26.43 11.71
C ALA A 438 43.13 25.89 13.00
N ASN A 439 42.47 24.95 13.69
CA ASN A 439 43.03 24.30 14.90
C ASN A 439 44.32 23.52 14.58
N GLN A 440 44.37 22.80 13.47
CA GLN A 440 45.57 22.10 13.07
C GLN A 440 46.74 23.06 12.78
N ALA A 441 46.48 24.17 12.10
CA ALA A 441 47.48 25.21 11.84
C ALA A 441 47.98 25.87 13.14
N ALA A 442 47.10 26.17 14.08
CA ALA A 442 47.43 26.67 15.39
C ALA A 442 48.30 25.71 16.21
N ASN A 443 47.97 24.43 16.21
CA ASN A 443 48.75 23.39 16.91
C ASN A 443 50.13 23.21 16.27
N ALA A 444 50.22 23.25 14.93
CA ALA A 444 51.50 23.19 14.23
C ALA A 444 52.39 24.40 14.54
N ALA A 445 51.81 25.61 14.59
CA ALA A 445 52.51 26.83 14.97
C ALA A 445 53.04 26.75 16.44
N ALA A 446 52.18 26.27 17.36
CA ALA A 446 52.57 26.08 18.78
C ALA A 446 53.70 25.06 18.93
N MET A 447 53.67 23.94 18.21
CA MET A 447 54.73 22.94 18.22
C MET A 447 56.04 23.46 17.64
N LYS A 448 55.94 24.25 16.57
CA LYS A 448 57.12 24.94 16.03
C LYS A 448 57.76 25.91 17.03
N ALA A 449 56.93 26.78 17.67
CA ALA A 449 57.39 27.70 18.67
C ALA A 449 58.04 26.99 19.90
N TYR A 450 57.44 25.86 20.30
CA TYR A 450 58.03 25.03 21.38
C TYR A 450 59.37 24.40 20.99
N ASN A 451 59.52 23.90 19.76
CA ASN A 451 60.78 23.35 19.27
C ASN A 451 61.83 24.42 19.11
N ASP A 452 61.47 25.61 18.63
CA ASP A 452 62.37 26.76 18.48
C ASP A 452 62.83 27.24 19.87
N PHE A 453 61.97 27.22 20.90
CA PHE A 453 62.30 27.54 22.28
C PHE A 453 63.30 26.51 22.83
N LYS A 454 63.05 25.19 22.67
CA LYS A 454 63.99 24.16 23.08
C LYS A 454 65.35 24.25 22.42
N ALA A 455 65.38 24.57 21.13
CA ALA A 455 66.64 24.76 20.37
C ALA A 455 67.45 25.97 20.94
N ARG A 456 66.78 27.04 21.32
CA ARG A 456 67.43 28.20 21.98
C ARG A 456 67.97 27.85 23.35
N GLN A 457 67.21 27.16 24.21
CA GLN A 457 67.67 26.68 25.52
C GLN A 457 68.93 25.80 25.37
N LYS A 458 68.91 24.85 24.45
CA LYS A 458 70.06 23.99 24.19
C LYS A 458 71.29 24.78 23.72
N ALA A 459 71.09 25.76 22.84
CA ALA A 459 72.16 26.63 22.40
C ALA A 459 72.78 27.48 23.52
N GLU A 460 71.93 27.98 24.48
CA GLU A 460 72.39 28.64 25.68
C GLU A 460 73.17 27.68 26.62
N GLU A 461 72.66 26.50 26.86
CA GLU A 461 73.34 25.46 27.69
C GLU A 461 74.69 25.09 27.05
N ASP A 462 74.77 24.88 25.74
CA ASP A 462 75.99 24.58 25.00
C ASP A 462 76.99 25.72 25.07
N PHE A 463 76.49 26.98 25.00
CA PHE A 463 77.33 28.18 25.12
C PHE A 463 77.93 28.26 26.53
N TRP A 464 77.15 28.07 27.57
CA TRP A 464 77.64 28.15 28.96
C TRP A 464 78.46 26.95 29.38
N SER A 465 78.27 25.77 28.79
CA SER A 465 79.06 24.58 29.07
C SER A 465 80.40 24.54 28.28
N GLY A 466 80.47 25.22 27.14
CA GLY A 466 81.65 25.31 26.31
C GLY A 466 82.66 26.40 26.72
N GLY A 467 82.26 27.36 27.59
CA GLY A 467 83.05 28.46 28.03
C GLY A 467 84.08 28.20 29.15
N GLY A 468 84.22 26.96 29.61
CA GLY A 468 85.10 26.56 30.69
C GLY A 468 86.47 25.92 30.31
N LYS A 469 86.89 26.04 29.05
CA LYS A 469 88.23 25.61 28.65
C LYS A 469 88.96 26.77 27.95
N LYS A 470 89.61 27.60 28.76
CA LYS A 470 90.88 28.27 28.42
C LYS A 470 91.80 28.18 29.62
#